data_0a547133868e477ca4180bf70c9f6e27
#
_entry.id   0a547133868e477ca4180bf70c9f6e27
#
_cell.length_a   1.000
_cell.length_b   1.000
_cell.length_c   1.000
_cell.angle_alpha   90.00
_cell.angle_beta   90.00
_cell.angle_gamma   90.00
#
_symmetry.space_group_name_H-M   'P 1'
#
loop_
_entity.id
_entity.type
_entity.pdbx_description
1 polymer ?
#
loop_
_entity_poly.entity_id
_entity_poly.type
_entity_poly.pdbx_seq_one_letter_code
_entity_poly.pdbx_strand_id
1 'polypeptide(L)'
;MIVGARIDNKSGSIHRNFANIIFNIFASYITHFKVRDLTSGFRIIKKNIVTKFLYLLPNTFSYPSTLTLALIRSGYSVKYVPVTVEKRIGKSKIKIFSDGIRFLVIILKIGTLFSPLRVFIPISASFFAIGVWHLFYKVFYLDGKYTDFTIFIFIVSIIIFLLGLISEQISQIKYSKSD
;
A
#
# COMPACT_ATOMS: atom_id res chain seq x y z
N MET A 1 17.51 -9.16 1.87
CA MET A 1 17.38 -8.31 3.07
C MET A 1 16.89 -9.13 4.25
N ILE A 2 17.39 -8.88 5.46
CA ILE A 2 16.87 -9.47 6.71
C ILE A 2 16.24 -8.34 7.51
N VAL A 3 15.05 -8.58 8.06
CA VAL A 3 14.29 -7.60 8.85
C VAL A 3 13.94 -8.24 10.20
N GLY A 4 14.28 -7.56 11.29
CA GLY A 4 13.84 -7.94 12.64
C GLY A 4 12.36 -7.61 12.81
N ALA A 5 11.51 -8.63 12.82
CA ALA A 5 10.08 -8.46 13.05
C ALA A 5 9.78 -8.55 14.55
N ARG A 6 9.07 -7.58 15.08
CA ARG A 6 8.68 -7.53 16.50
C ARG A 6 7.65 -8.63 16.79
N ILE A 7 7.94 -9.48 17.76
CA ILE A 7 7.04 -10.56 18.19
C ILE A 7 5.98 -9.99 19.11
N ASP A 8 6.35 -9.07 20.00
CA ASP A 8 5.47 -8.50 21.01
C ASP A 8 4.95 -7.13 20.62
N ASN A 9 3.68 -7.08 20.25
CA ASN A 9 2.94 -5.82 20.08
C ASN A 9 2.65 -5.11 21.43
N LYS A 10 3.18 -5.62 22.55
CA LYS A 10 2.92 -5.09 23.90
C LYS A 10 3.56 -3.74 24.20
N SER A 11 4.50 -3.28 23.37
CA SER A 11 5.27 -2.05 23.61
C SER A 11 4.66 -0.78 23.02
N GLY A 12 3.51 -0.82 22.35
CA GLY A 12 2.88 0.31 21.67
C GLY A 12 1.46 0.61 22.12
N SER A 13 0.96 1.82 21.84
CA SER A 13 -0.47 2.12 22.01
C SER A 13 -1.31 1.24 21.07
N ILE A 14 -2.52 0.87 21.49
CA ILE A 14 -3.47 0.02 20.72
C ILE A 14 -3.67 0.58 19.31
N HIS A 15 -3.82 1.91 19.17
CA HIS A 15 -4.00 2.59 17.89
C HIS A 15 -2.82 2.39 16.92
N ARG A 16 -1.58 2.39 17.42
CA ARG A 16 -0.38 2.18 16.61
C ARG A 16 -0.26 0.73 16.14
N ASN A 17 -0.63 -0.22 16.99
CA ASN A 17 -0.64 -1.63 16.62
C ASN A 17 -1.69 -1.90 15.54
N PHE A 18 -2.88 -1.32 15.67
CA PHE A 18 -3.93 -1.42 14.67
C PHE A 18 -3.49 -0.82 13.31
N ALA A 19 -2.91 0.38 13.32
CA ALA A 19 -2.38 1.01 12.11
C ALA A 19 -1.27 0.14 11.46
N ASN A 20 -0.36 -0.44 12.24
CA ASN A 20 0.67 -1.33 11.71
C ASN A 20 0.08 -2.59 11.07
N ILE A 21 -0.98 -3.16 11.64
CA ILE A 21 -1.68 -4.32 11.07
C ILE A 21 -2.26 -3.95 9.71
N ILE A 22 -2.99 -2.82 9.61
CA ILE A 22 -3.55 -2.34 8.34
C ILE A 22 -2.44 -2.14 7.30
N PHE A 23 -1.35 -1.48 7.67
CA PHE A 23 -0.23 -1.25 6.76
C PHE A 23 0.43 -2.55 6.29
N ASN A 24 0.60 -3.51 7.19
CA ASN A 24 1.16 -4.82 6.83
C ASN A 24 0.24 -5.61 5.89
N ILE A 25 -1.09 -5.57 6.13
CA ILE A 25 -2.08 -6.22 5.25
C ILE A 25 -2.04 -5.58 3.87
N PHE A 26 -2.09 -4.25 3.79
CA PHE A 26 -2.09 -3.53 2.53
C PHE A 26 -0.77 -3.71 1.76
N ALA A 27 0.36 -3.67 2.45
CA ALA A 27 1.66 -3.97 1.87
C ALA A 27 1.75 -5.41 1.35
N SER A 28 1.20 -6.37 2.10
CA SER A 28 1.16 -7.78 1.69
C SER A 28 0.28 -7.98 0.46
N TYR A 29 -0.87 -7.30 0.39
CA TYR A 29 -1.75 -7.31 -0.78
C TYR A 29 -1.03 -6.79 -2.04
N ILE A 30 -0.39 -5.62 -1.94
CA ILE A 30 0.31 -5.01 -3.09
C ILE A 30 1.49 -5.88 -3.55
N THR A 31 2.24 -6.48 -2.63
CA THR A 31 3.47 -7.21 -2.96
C THR A 31 3.27 -8.69 -3.25
N HIS A 32 2.12 -9.29 -2.92
CA HIS A 32 1.89 -10.74 -2.85
C HIS A 32 2.91 -11.49 -1.98
N PHE A 33 3.45 -10.79 -1.01
CA PHE A 33 4.42 -11.34 -0.06
C PHE A 33 3.95 -11.03 1.36
N LYS A 34 3.99 -12.01 2.26
CA LYS A 34 3.57 -11.84 3.66
C LYS A 34 4.51 -10.88 4.40
N VAL A 35 4.16 -9.61 4.44
CA VAL A 35 4.89 -8.58 5.19
C VAL A 35 4.51 -8.70 6.66
N ARG A 36 5.49 -8.99 7.53
CA ARG A 36 5.26 -9.16 8.97
C ARG A 36 5.43 -7.87 9.77
N ASP A 37 6.44 -7.07 9.43
CA ASP A 37 6.72 -5.79 10.07
C ASP A 37 7.32 -4.82 9.06
N LEU A 38 6.46 -3.98 8.48
CA LEU A 38 6.84 -2.99 7.49
C LEU A 38 7.64 -1.83 8.08
N THR A 39 7.36 -1.50 9.34
CA THR A 39 7.87 -0.30 10.01
C THR A 39 9.12 -0.55 10.85
N SER A 40 9.60 -1.79 10.94
CA SER A 40 10.81 -2.10 11.69
C SER A 40 12.02 -1.39 11.11
N GLY A 41 12.76 -0.66 11.94
CA GLY A 41 14.04 -0.03 11.59
C GLY A 41 15.23 -1.00 11.66
N PHE A 42 15.07 -2.13 12.35
CA PHE A 42 16.16 -3.11 12.52
C PHE A 42 16.24 -4.02 11.30
N ARG A 43 17.23 -3.74 10.43
CA ARG A 43 17.38 -4.45 9.14
C ARG A 43 18.83 -4.51 8.68
N ILE A 44 19.13 -5.55 7.95
CA ILE A 44 20.44 -5.77 7.32
C ILE A 44 20.21 -5.98 5.82
N ILE A 45 20.99 -5.26 5.01
CA ILE A 45 20.93 -5.36 3.57
C ILE A 45 22.34 -5.22 2.98
N LYS A 46 22.60 -5.90 1.88
CA LYS A 46 23.87 -5.77 1.15
C LYS A 46 23.98 -4.37 0.54
N LYS A 47 25.15 -3.74 0.67
CA LYS A 47 25.42 -2.37 0.18
C LYS A 47 25.11 -2.23 -1.32
N ASN A 48 25.56 -3.16 -2.14
CA ASN A 48 25.35 -3.15 -3.60
C ASN A 48 23.86 -3.24 -4.00
N ILE A 49 23.00 -3.76 -3.11
CA ILE A 49 21.56 -3.82 -3.36
C ILE A 49 20.92 -2.51 -2.94
N VAL A 50 21.21 -1.99 -1.73
CA VAL A 50 20.56 -0.78 -1.26
C VAL A 50 20.90 0.44 -2.12
N THR A 51 22.11 0.53 -2.66
CA THR A 51 22.52 1.63 -3.54
C THR A 51 21.66 1.76 -4.79
N LYS A 52 21.15 0.65 -5.33
CA LYS A 52 20.23 0.65 -6.48
C LYS A 52 18.87 1.31 -6.20
N PHE A 53 18.48 1.41 -4.93
CA PHE A 53 17.18 1.92 -4.51
C PHE A 53 17.25 3.26 -3.76
N LEU A 54 18.44 3.86 -3.63
CA LEU A 54 18.62 5.12 -2.88
C LEU A 54 17.73 6.24 -3.43
N TYR A 55 17.55 6.32 -4.75
CA TYR A 55 16.72 7.34 -5.40
C TYR A 55 15.23 7.28 -5.04
N LEU A 56 14.76 6.12 -4.52
CA LEU A 56 13.37 5.94 -4.08
C LEU A 56 13.17 6.29 -2.60
N LEU A 57 14.26 6.39 -1.84
CA LEU A 57 14.17 6.52 -0.40
C LEU A 57 13.85 7.97 -0.02
N PRO A 58 12.77 8.21 0.73
CA PRO A 58 12.47 9.53 1.24
C PRO A 58 13.37 9.86 2.42
N ASN A 59 13.71 11.14 2.61
CA ASN A 59 14.45 11.64 3.76
C ASN A 59 13.59 11.69 5.04
N THR A 60 12.67 10.74 5.22
CA THR A 60 11.71 10.71 6.31
C THR A 60 11.62 9.32 6.95
N PHE A 61 10.78 9.20 8.00
CA PHE A 61 10.55 7.95 8.74
C PHE A 61 10.10 6.75 7.89
N SER A 62 9.67 6.97 6.66
CA SER A 62 9.11 5.95 5.79
C SER A 62 10.13 5.20 4.95
N TYR A 63 11.42 5.55 5.02
CA TYR A 63 12.46 4.84 4.26
C TYR A 63 12.44 3.31 4.46
N PRO A 64 12.20 2.78 5.68
CA PRO A 64 12.14 1.35 5.89
C PRO A 64 11.04 0.67 5.10
N SER A 65 9.87 1.27 5.04
CA SER A 65 8.71 0.74 4.32
C SER A 65 8.93 0.81 2.81
N THR A 66 9.41 1.94 2.31
CA THR A 66 9.75 2.14 0.90
C THR A 66 10.75 1.10 0.43
N LEU A 67 11.85 0.90 1.17
CA LEU A 67 12.90 -0.05 0.83
C LEU A 67 12.39 -1.49 0.83
N THR A 68 11.57 -1.88 1.83
CA THR A 68 11.00 -3.23 1.89
C THR A 68 10.12 -3.53 0.68
N LEU A 69 9.20 -2.61 0.36
CA LEU A 69 8.29 -2.77 -0.76
C LEU A 69 9.02 -2.80 -2.10
N ALA A 70 9.98 -1.88 -2.29
CA ALA A 70 10.79 -1.83 -3.49
C ALA A 70 11.57 -3.12 -3.71
N LEU A 71 12.23 -3.65 -2.68
CA LEU A 71 12.99 -4.89 -2.77
C LEU A 71 12.13 -6.10 -3.09
N ILE A 72 10.98 -6.26 -2.41
CA ILE A 72 10.06 -7.37 -2.66
C ILE A 72 9.57 -7.31 -4.10
N ARG A 73 9.17 -6.14 -4.57
CA ARG A 73 8.63 -5.97 -5.93
C ARG A 73 9.67 -6.13 -7.03
N SER A 74 10.94 -5.87 -6.73
CA SER A 74 12.07 -6.12 -7.64
C SER A 74 12.63 -7.54 -7.52
N GLY A 75 11.90 -8.48 -6.90
CA GLY A 75 12.27 -9.89 -6.84
C GLY A 75 13.35 -10.24 -5.82
N TYR A 76 13.78 -9.30 -4.99
CA TYR A 76 14.78 -9.61 -3.95
C TYR A 76 14.16 -10.33 -2.76
N SER A 77 14.86 -11.33 -2.24
CA SER A 77 14.44 -12.08 -1.06
C SER A 77 14.47 -11.23 0.19
N VAL A 78 13.36 -11.25 0.95
CA VAL A 78 13.22 -10.61 2.26
C VAL A 78 12.90 -11.68 3.30
N LYS A 79 13.74 -11.80 4.33
CA LYS A 79 13.55 -12.74 5.45
C LYS A 79 13.24 -11.96 6.72
N TYR A 80 12.24 -12.42 7.46
CA TYR A 80 11.88 -11.89 8.76
C TYR A 80 12.43 -12.78 9.86
N VAL A 81 13.16 -12.16 10.79
CA VAL A 81 13.67 -12.80 12.00
C VAL A 81 12.93 -12.22 13.21
N PRO A 82 12.35 -13.06 14.07
CA PRO A 82 11.66 -12.58 15.25
C PRO A 82 12.65 -11.88 16.21
N VAL A 83 12.28 -10.71 16.69
CA VAL A 83 13.05 -9.95 17.69
C VAL A 83 12.13 -9.48 18.80
N THR A 84 12.61 -9.62 20.05
CA THR A 84 11.98 -9.01 21.23
C THR A 84 12.48 -7.58 21.35
N VAL A 85 11.56 -6.65 21.53
CA VAL A 85 11.90 -5.24 21.72
C VAL A 85 11.34 -4.78 23.07
N GLU A 86 12.20 -4.23 23.90
CA GLU A 86 11.80 -3.69 25.19
C GLU A 86 10.88 -2.48 25.05
N LYS A 87 10.07 -2.25 26.09
CA LYS A 87 9.17 -1.10 26.12
C LYS A 87 9.97 0.20 26.08
N ARG A 88 9.66 1.05 25.12
CA ARG A 88 10.34 2.34 24.95
C ARG A 88 10.14 3.22 26.16
N ILE A 89 11.24 3.72 26.71
CA ILE A 89 11.24 4.76 27.74
C ILE A 89 11.15 6.12 27.04
N GLY A 90 10.11 6.90 27.34
CA GLY A 90 9.88 8.24 26.79
C GLY A 90 8.66 8.38 25.87
N LYS A 91 8.36 9.63 25.49
CA LYS A 91 7.19 9.98 24.66
C LYS A 91 7.46 9.75 23.17
N SER A 92 6.48 9.22 22.46
CA SER A 92 6.54 9.08 21.00
C SER A 92 6.42 10.43 20.31
N LYS A 93 7.35 10.74 19.39
CA LYS A 93 7.26 11.94 18.52
C LYS A 93 6.34 11.72 17.32
N ILE A 94 5.77 10.52 17.14
CA ILE A 94 4.91 10.18 16.00
C ILE A 94 3.51 10.74 16.26
N LYS A 95 3.04 11.58 15.34
CA LYS A 95 1.66 12.07 15.29
C LYS A 95 0.83 11.06 14.51
N ILE A 96 0.01 10.25 15.22
CA ILE A 96 -0.68 9.07 14.66
C ILE A 96 -1.47 9.40 13.39
N PHE A 97 -2.23 10.49 13.37
CA PHE A 97 -3.08 10.85 12.23
C PHE A 97 -2.27 11.39 11.04
N SER A 98 -1.39 12.37 11.27
CA SER A 98 -0.59 12.98 10.21
C SER A 98 0.42 11.99 9.60
N ASP A 99 1.10 11.21 10.46
CA ASP A 99 2.08 10.24 9.98
C ASP A 99 1.38 9.00 9.39
N GLY A 100 0.18 8.65 9.86
CA GLY A 100 -0.65 7.58 9.30
C GLY A 100 -1.05 7.87 7.85
N ILE A 101 -1.53 9.08 7.56
CA ILE A 101 -1.85 9.51 6.18
C ILE A 101 -0.60 9.48 5.30
N ARG A 102 0.53 10.01 5.78
CA ARG A 102 1.80 9.97 5.04
C ARG A 102 2.22 8.53 4.72
N PHE A 103 2.07 7.61 5.67
CA PHE A 103 2.35 6.20 5.47
C PHE A 103 1.47 5.58 4.38
N LEU A 104 0.18 5.85 4.43
CA LEU A 104 -0.77 5.37 3.43
C LEU A 104 -0.43 5.91 2.04
N VAL A 105 -0.14 7.20 1.92
CA VAL A 105 0.29 7.82 0.67
C VAL A 105 1.56 7.16 0.12
N ILE A 106 2.52 6.80 0.98
CA ILE A 106 3.75 6.13 0.55
C ILE A 106 3.47 4.72 0.05
N ILE A 107 2.63 3.95 0.75
CA ILE A 107 2.25 2.61 0.29
C ILE A 107 1.52 2.69 -1.06
N LEU A 108 0.61 3.66 -1.21
CA LEU A 108 -0.07 3.91 -2.48
C LEU A 108 0.94 4.30 -3.58
N LYS A 109 1.84 5.23 -3.30
CA LYS A 109 2.88 5.66 -4.25
C LYS A 109 3.77 4.50 -4.70
N ILE A 110 4.20 3.65 -3.77
CA ILE A 110 4.98 2.46 -4.11
C ILE A 110 4.10 1.43 -4.84
N GLY A 111 2.85 1.25 -4.40
CA GLY A 111 1.89 0.38 -5.08
C GLY A 111 1.65 0.79 -6.52
N THR A 112 1.43 2.07 -6.78
CA THR A 112 1.24 2.60 -8.15
C THR A 112 2.52 2.58 -8.97
N LEU A 113 3.69 2.68 -8.34
CA LEU A 113 4.96 2.57 -9.05
C LEU A 113 5.26 1.13 -9.52
N PHE A 114 4.92 0.12 -8.71
CA PHE A 114 5.30 -1.28 -8.96
C PHE A 114 4.14 -2.19 -9.38
N SER A 115 2.90 -1.83 -9.10
CA SER A 115 1.70 -2.62 -9.39
C SER A 115 0.45 -1.75 -9.39
N PRO A 116 0.32 -0.83 -10.34
CA PRO A 116 -0.79 0.12 -10.38
C PRO A 116 -2.15 -0.56 -10.41
N LEU A 117 -2.33 -1.59 -11.22
CA LEU A 117 -3.62 -2.30 -11.32
C LEU A 117 -4.15 -2.81 -9.99
N ARG A 118 -3.26 -3.24 -9.07
CA ARG A 118 -3.68 -3.68 -7.73
C ARG A 118 -4.25 -2.56 -6.86
N VAL A 119 -3.93 -1.32 -7.17
CA VAL A 119 -4.49 -0.16 -6.49
C VAL A 119 -5.79 0.27 -7.18
N PHE A 120 -5.80 0.35 -8.50
CA PHE A 120 -6.91 0.88 -9.26
C PHE A 120 -8.08 -0.09 -9.41
N ILE A 121 -7.85 -1.41 -9.58
CA ILE A 121 -8.92 -2.41 -9.72
C ILE A 121 -9.90 -2.40 -8.54
N PRO A 122 -9.48 -2.52 -7.26
CA PRO A 122 -10.44 -2.53 -6.17
C PRO A 122 -11.21 -1.21 -6.05
N ILE A 123 -10.59 -0.08 -6.40
CA ILE A 123 -11.25 1.21 -6.38
C ILE A 123 -12.32 1.26 -7.49
N SER A 124 -11.98 0.93 -8.73
CA SER A 124 -12.93 0.91 -9.83
C SER A 124 -14.06 -0.10 -9.60
N ALA A 125 -13.73 -1.29 -9.11
CA ALA A 125 -14.74 -2.31 -8.77
C ALA A 125 -15.69 -1.84 -7.67
N SER A 126 -15.21 -1.08 -6.68
CA SER A 126 -16.07 -0.50 -5.65
C SER A 126 -17.05 0.51 -6.22
N PHE A 127 -16.58 1.41 -7.09
CA PHE A 127 -17.46 2.35 -7.78
C PHE A 127 -18.47 1.62 -8.70
N PHE A 128 -18.02 0.60 -9.41
CA PHE A 128 -18.90 -0.23 -10.24
C PHE A 128 -19.97 -0.91 -9.40
N ALA A 129 -19.61 -1.52 -8.29
CA ALA A 129 -20.56 -2.16 -7.37
C ALA A 129 -21.58 -1.17 -6.79
N ILE A 130 -21.15 0.06 -6.44
CA ILE A 130 -22.04 1.14 -5.98
C ILE A 130 -23.02 1.51 -7.11
N GLY A 131 -22.55 1.63 -8.36
CA GLY A 131 -23.39 1.91 -9.52
C GLY A 131 -24.45 0.83 -9.75
N VAL A 132 -24.03 -0.45 -9.69
CA VAL A 132 -24.93 -1.61 -9.78
C VAL A 132 -25.96 -1.61 -8.66
N TRP A 133 -25.52 -1.41 -7.41
CA TRP A 133 -26.40 -1.32 -6.25
C TRP A 133 -27.45 -0.20 -6.41
N HIS A 134 -27.00 0.98 -6.83
CA HIS A 134 -27.89 2.13 -7.04
C HIS A 134 -28.87 1.87 -8.18
N LEU A 135 -28.44 1.22 -9.26
CA LEU A 135 -29.32 0.81 -10.37
C LEU A 135 -30.42 -0.14 -9.88
N PHE A 136 -30.05 -1.21 -9.17
CA PHE A 136 -31.00 -2.16 -8.60
C PHE A 136 -31.99 -1.47 -7.66
N TYR A 137 -31.50 -0.61 -6.76
CA TYR A 137 -32.34 0.14 -5.84
C TYR A 137 -33.39 1.00 -6.59
N LYS A 138 -32.97 1.68 -7.66
CA LYS A 138 -33.86 2.51 -8.48
C LYS A 138 -34.89 1.68 -9.26
N VAL A 139 -34.47 0.58 -9.86
CA VAL A 139 -35.34 -0.29 -10.65
C VAL A 139 -36.43 -0.94 -9.77
N PHE A 140 -36.07 -1.39 -8.56
CA PHE A 140 -36.98 -2.15 -7.71
C PHE A 140 -37.83 -1.28 -6.76
N TYR A 141 -37.38 -0.06 -6.41
CA TYR A 141 -38.03 0.76 -5.38
C TYR A 141 -38.51 2.14 -5.86
N LEU A 142 -38.10 2.62 -7.05
CA LEU A 142 -38.33 3.99 -7.50
C LEU A 142 -38.61 4.07 -9.03
N ASP A 143 -39.72 3.49 -9.49
CA ASP A 143 -40.27 3.64 -10.86
C ASP A 143 -39.31 3.55 -12.08
N GLY A 144 -38.17 2.88 -11.94
CA GLY A 144 -37.37 2.37 -13.05
C GLY A 144 -36.66 3.37 -13.98
N LYS A 145 -36.57 4.65 -13.61
CA LYS A 145 -35.85 5.64 -14.43
C LYS A 145 -34.36 5.65 -14.10
N TYR A 146 -33.54 5.53 -15.16
CA TYR A 146 -32.09 5.77 -15.02
C TYR A 146 -31.85 7.19 -14.52
N THR A 147 -30.96 7.36 -13.58
CA THR A 147 -30.58 8.66 -13.06
C THR A 147 -29.21 9.02 -13.60
N ASP A 148 -28.99 10.29 -13.95
CA ASP A 148 -27.69 10.80 -14.38
C ASP A 148 -26.56 10.42 -13.41
N PHE A 149 -26.87 10.33 -12.12
CA PHE A 149 -25.96 9.85 -11.09
C PHE A 149 -25.48 8.40 -11.28
N THR A 150 -26.35 7.48 -11.71
CA THR A 150 -25.97 6.09 -11.99
C THR A 150 -24.99 6.01 -13.16
N ILE A 151 -25.30 6.75 -14.24
CA ILE A 151 -24.46 6.83 -15.43
C ILE A 151 -23.10 7.45 -15.04
N PHE A 152 -23.11 8.52 -14.27
CA PHE A 152 -21.90 9.19 -13.79
C PHE A 152 -20.99 8.23 -13.02
N ILE A 153 -21.53 7.43 -12.08
CA ILE A 153 -20.73 6.47 -11.31
C ILE A 153 -20.11 5.40 -12.21
N PHE A 154 -20.83 4.88 -13.21
CA PHE A 154 -20.26 3.91 -14.15
C PHE A 154 -19.14 4.53 -14.99
N ILE A 155 -19.32 5.75 -15.48
CA ILE A 155 -18.28 6.47 -16.22
C ILE A 155 -17.03 6.64 -15.34
N VAL A 156 -17.19 7.09 -14.10
CA VAL A 156 -16.09 7.25 -13.15
C VAL A 156 -15.36 5.91 -12.91
N SER A 157 -16.12 4.81 -12.74
CA SER A 157 -15.54 3.48 -12.57
C SER A 157 -14.68 3.08 -13.78
N ILE A 158 -15.18 3.26 -14.99
CA ILE A 158 -14.45 2.95 -16.23
C ILE A 158 -13.19 3.82 -16.34
N ILE A 159 -13.29 5.12 -16.07
CA ILE A 159 -12.14 6.03 -16.12
C ILE A 159 -11.05 5.58 -15.13
N ILE A 160 -11.41 5.24 -13.90
CA ILE A 160 -10.46 4.76 -12.89
C ILE A 160 -9.78 3.46 -13.36
N PHE A 161 -10.52 2.54 -13.97
CA PHE A 161 -9.98 1.32 -14.52
C PHE A 161 -8.97 1.59 -15.66
N LEU A 162 -9.33 2.45 -16.61
CA LEU A 162 -8.47 2.83 -17.73
C LEU A 162 -7.19 3.54 -17.26
N LEU A 163 -7.28 4.41 -16.25
CA LEU A 163 -6.12 5.02 -15.62
C LEU A 163 -5.21 3.97 -14.98
N GLY A 164 -5.78 2.92 -14.39
CA GLY A 164 -5.04 1.77 -13.87
C GLY A 164 -4.27 1.04 -14.95
N LEU A 165 -4.91 0.78 -16.10
CA LEU A 165 -4.25 0.14 -17.26
C LEU A 165 -3.11 0.98 -17.81
N ILE A 166 -3.32 2.27 -18.02
CA ILE A 166 -2.28 3.19 -18.49
C ILE A 166 -1.10 3.23 -17.51
N SER A 167 -1.38 3.32 -16.22
CA SER A 167 -0.35 3.32 -15.18
C SER A 167 0.47 2.03 -15.17
N GLU A 168 -0.17 0.87 -15.44
CA GLU A 168 0.51 -0.42 -15.54
C GLU A 168 1.46 -0.46 -16.75
N GLN A 169 1.03 0.04 -17.91
CA GLN A 169 1.89 0.12 -19.10
C GLN A 169 3.11 1.02 -18.85
N ILE A 170 2.91 2.19 -18.22
CA ILE A 170 4.00 3.09 -17.86
C ILE A 170 4.99 2.41 -16.91
N SER A 171 4.48 1.67 -15.93
CA SER A 171 5.30 0.92 -14.99
C SER A 171 6.15 -0.15 -15.71
N GLN A 172 5.56 -0.92 -16.62
CA GLN A 172 6.27 -1.95 -17.40
C GLN A 172 7.37 -1.37 -18.29
N ILE A 173 7.09 -0.26 -18.98
CA ILE A 173 8.10 0.42 -19.83
C ILE A 173 9.29 0.89 -18.99
N LYS A 174 9.03 1.40 -17.78
CA LYS A 174 10.11 1.84 -16.88
C LYS A 174 11.03 0.70 -16.46
N TYR A 175 10.48 -0.50 -16.24
CA TYR A 175 11.26 -1.67 -15.86
C TYR A 175 12.04 -2.26 -17.02
N SER A 176 11.48 -2.31 -18.23
CA SER A 176 12.17 -2.83 -19.41
C SER A 176 13.41 -2.01 -19.82
N LYS A 177 13.49 -0.75 -19.41
CA LYS A 177 14.65 0.14 -19.68
C LYS A 177 15.75 0.06 -18.62
N SER A 178 15.55 -0.68 -17.52
CA SER A 178 16.53 -0.78 -16.42
C SER A 178 17.35 -2.07 -16.45
N ASP A 179 17.06 -2.96 -17.37
CA ASP A 179 17.87 -4.14 -17.75
C ASP A 179 18.77 -3.81 -18.92
#